data_b9a29eb1a86da1b2126c7c42cb210a0a
#
_entry.id   b9a29eb1a86da1b2126c7c42cb210a0a
#
_cell.length_a   1.000
_cell.length_b   1.000
_cell.length_c   1.000
_cell.angle_alpha   90.00
_cell.angle_beta   90.00
_cell.angle_gamma   90.00
#
_symmetry.space_group_name_H-M   'P 1'
#
loop_
_entity.id
_entity.type
_entity.pdbx_description
1 polymer ?
#
loop_
_entity_poly.entity_id
_entity_poly.type
_entity_poly.pdbx_seq_one_letter_code
_entity_poly.pdbx_strand_id
1 'polypeptide(L)'
;MVLGVSPVAAASIGDPGTQGQQVIPIEARDGAYVVPVSINGILTENFIIDSGSADVSIPADVADTLARLGAISARDFIGSKTYILADGSRVPSATYRIASLRIGDLVMQNVTVRVAAEKSHFLLGQSFLSRLKSWSMDNARRALIIN
;
A
#
# COMPACT_ATOMS: atom_id res chain seq x y z
N MET A 1 -11.87 -19.33 18.06
CA MET A 1 -11.46 -18.64 17.80
C MET A 1 -10.90 -18.25 17.36
N VAL A 2 -11.55 -18.50 17.42
CA VAL A 2 -11.09 -17.68 17.04
C VAL A 2 -10.72 -17.40 16.71
N LEU A 3 -11.18 -17.78 16.69
CA LEU A 3 -10.79 -17.10 16.38
C LEU A 3 -10.25 -16.69 16.02
N GLY A 4 -10.72 -17.03 16.09
CA GLY A 4 -10.22 -16.30 15.83
C GLY A 4 -9.98 -15.93 15.37
N VAL A 5 -10.46 -16.13 15.56
CA VAL A 5 -10.27 -15.33 15.25
C VAL A 5 -10.11 -14.77 15.16
N SER A 6 -10.51 -14.92 15.10
CA SER A 6 -10.36 -14.02 15.10
C SER A 6 -10.33 -13.55 14.98
N PRO A 7 -10.79 -13.53 15.00
CA PRO A 7 -10.86 -12.75 14.93
C PRO A 7 -10.83 -12.37 14.54
N VAL A 8 -11.33 -12.57 14.46
CA VAL A 8 -11.37 -11.82 14.09
C VAL A 8 -11.42 -11.34 13.97
N ALA A 9 -11.85 -11.53 13.92
CA ALA A 9 -11.83 -10.79 13.81
C ALA A 9 -11.93 -10.42 13.80
N ALA A 10 -12.34 -10.49 13.91
CA ALA A 10 -12.51 -9.81 13.94
C ALA A 10 -12.55 -9.34 14.02
N ALA A 11 -12.84 -9.23 13.84
CA ALA A 11 -13.18 -8.53 13.92
C ALA A 11 -13.41 -7.95 14.27
N SER A 12 -13.03 -7.77 14.56
CA SER A 12 -13.42 -6.86 15.45
C SER A 12 -14.76 -6.36 15.53
N ILE A 13 -15.52 -6.59 16.30
CA ILE A 13 -16.78 -5.93 16.31
C ILE A 13 -16.82 -5.01 17.51
N GLY A 14 -16.68 -3.74 17.25
CA GLY A 14 -16.67 -2.76 18.29
C GLY A 14 -17.77 -1.76 18.09
N ASP A 15 -17.63 -0.62 18.74
CA ASP A 15 -18.48 0.52 18.56
C ASP A 15 -18.50 0.91 17.08
N PRO A 16 -19.67 1.04 16.46
CA PRO A 16 -19.74 1.44 15.06
C PRO A 16 -19.01 2.73 14.74
N GLY A 17 -18.90 3.66 15.69
CA GLY A 17 -18.17 4.91 15.47
C GLY A 17 -16.67 4.75 15.37
N THR A 18 -16.12 3.67 15.94
CA THR A 18 -14.69 3.39 15.90
C THR A 18 -14.38 2.11 15.15
N GLN A 19 -15.40 1.36 14.78
CA GLN A 19 -15.23 0.11 14.05
C GLN A 19 -14.56 0.40 12.71
N GLY A 20 -13.47 -0.27 12.45
CA GLY A 20 -12.72 -0.06 11.25
C GLY A 20 -11.66 1.04 11.37
N GLN A 21 -11.72 1.86 12.42
CA GLN A 21 -10.67 2.84 12.63
C GLN A 21 -9.40 2.15 13.08
N GLN A 22 -8.30 2.52 12.46
CA GLN A 22 -7.00 2.00 12.84
C GLN A 22 -6.02 3.14 13.08
N VAL A 23 -5.17 2.95 14.06
CA VAL A 23 -4.08 3.86 14.41
C VAL A 23 -2.79 3.13 14.13
N ILE A 24 -2.11 3.50 13.07
CA ILE A 24 -0.95 2.78 12.59
C ILE A 24 0.29 3.64 12.82
N PRO A 25 1.25 3.16 13.64
CA PRO A 25 2.48 3.93 13.87
C PRO A 25 3.21 4.19 12.55
N ILE A 26 3.72 5.40 12.41
CA ILE A 26 4.53 5.79 11.27
C ILE A 26 5.91 6.20 11.75
N GLU A 27 6.86 6.17 10.81
CA GLU A 27 8.21 6.57 11.07
C GLU A 27 8.59 7.70 10.11
N ALA A 28 9.26 8.73 10.63
CA ALA A 28 9.76 9.81 9.78
C ALA A 28 11.15 9.43 9.28
N ARG A 29 11.34 9.45 7.97
CA ARG A 29 12.65 9.18 7.33
C ARG A 29 12.87 10.19 6.23
N ASP A 30 13.95 10.95 6.33
CA ASP A 30 14.36 11.88 5.29
C ASP A 30 13.24 12.81 4.84
N GLY A 31 12.45 13.29 5.79
CA GLY A 31 11.35 14.21 5.51
C GLY A 31 10.07 13.56 5.01
N ALA A 32 10.01 12.23 4.95
CA ALA A 32 8.82 11.51 4.53
C ALA A 32 8.32 10.63 5.68
N TYR A 33 7.05 10.27 5.62
CA TYR A 33 6.47 9.33 6.57
C TYR A 33 6.32 7.97 5.92
N VAL A 34 6.79 6.92 6.60
CA VAL A 34 6.73 5.56 6.09
C VAL A 34 5.91 4.67 7.00
N VAL A 35 5.24 3.69 6.40
CA VAL A 35 4.50 2.66 7.11
C VAL A 35 4.85 1.30 6.53
N PRO A 36 4.85 0.25 7.35
CA PRO A 36 5.05 -1.11 6.82
C PRO A 36 3.79 -1.59 6.10
N VAL A 37 3.98 -2.14 4.92
CA VAL A 37 2.90 -2.70 4.09
C VAL A 37 3.30 -4.11 3.67
N SER A 38 2.40 -5.06 3.87
CA SER A 38 2.60 -6.44 3.44
C SER A 38 1.98 -6.64 2.06
N ILE A 39 2.77 -7.16 1.13
CA ILE A 39 2.37 -7.42 -0.25
C ILE A 39 2.05 -8.90 -0.38
N ASN A 40 0.80 -9.23 -0.68
CA ASN A 40 0.30 -10.60 -0.86
C ASN A 40 0.66 -11.54 0.29
N GLY A 41 0.89 -11.01 1.49
CA GLY A 41 1.28 -11.80 2.64
C GLY A 41 2.68 -12.40 2.54
N ILE A 42 3.46 -12.01 1.55
CA ILE A 42 4.77 -12.61 1.26
C ILE A 42 5.90 -11.69 1.64
N LEU A 43 5.79 -10.40 1.35
CA LEU A 43 6.88 -9.45 1.51
C LEU A 43 6.35 -8.21 2.21
N THR A 44 7.05 -7.75 3.25
CA THR A 44 6.72 -6.52 3.96
C THR A 44 7.81 -5.49 3.71
N GLU A 45 7.40 -4.29 3.26
CA GLU A 45 8.32 -3.20 2.98
C GLU A 45 7.77 -1.90 3.55
N ASN A 46 8.66 -0.92 3.72
CA ASN A 46 8.26 0.40 4.20
C ASN A 46 7.88 1.27 3.01
N PHE A 47 6.63 1.69 2.99
CA PHE A 47 6.09 2.54 1.93
C PHE A 47 6.01 3.98 2.41
N ILE A 48 6.40 4.90 1.55
CA ILE A 48 6.21 6.33 1.78
C ILE A 48 4.74 6.66 1.50
N ILE A 49 4.08 7.34 2.42
CA ILE A 49 2.73 7.81 2.21
C ILE A 49 2.81 9.02 1.26
N ASP A 50 2.27 8.87 0.06
CA ASP A 50 2.41 9.88 -0.99
C ASP A 50 1.07 10.12 -1.69
N SER A 51 0.33 11.10 -1.18
CA SER A 51 -0.97 11.47 -1.75
C SER A 51 -0.87 12.10 -3.13
N GLY A 52 0.32 12.51 -3.53
CA GLY A 52 0.56 13.07 -4.86
C GLY A 52 0.84 12.02 -5.93
N SER A 53 1.01 10.76 -5.55
CA SER A 53 1.24 9.67 -6.48
C SER A 53 -0.09 9.06 -6.90
N ALA A 54 -0.30 8.88 -8.21
CA ALA A 54 -1.56 8.34 -8.72
C ALA A 54 -1.79 6.89 -8.29
N ASP A 55 -0.73 6.08 -8.30
CA ASP A 55 -0.83 4.67 -7.95
C ASP A 55 0.19 4.31 -6.90
N VAL A 56 -0.04 3.19 -6.23
CA VAL A 56 0.99 2.53 -5.44
C VAL A 56 2.15 2.21 -6.36
N SER A 57 3.38 2.41 -5.88
CA SER A 57 4.57 2.23 -6.70
C SER A 57 5.54 1.28 -6.01
N ILE A 58 6.07 0.32 -6.76
CA ILE A 58 7.09 -0.60 -6.28
C ILE A 58 8.29 -0.58 -7.22
N PRO A 59 9.52 -0.78 -6.70
CA PRO A 59 10.71 -0.84 -7.55
C PRO A 59 10.70 -2.06 -8.47
N ALA A 60 11.30 -1.94 -9.64
CA ALA A 60 11.35 -3.03 -10.62
C ALA A 60 12.04 -4.28 -10.07
N ASP A 61 13.11 -4.12 -9.30
CA ASP A 61 13.81 -5.26 -8.70
C ASP A 61 12.92 -6.04 -7.71
N VAL A 62 12.04 -5.33 -7.00
CA VAL A 62 11.08 -5.98 -6.10
C VAL A 62 9.96 -6.65 -6.89
N ALA A 63 9.50 -6.02 -7.98
CA ALA A 63 8.53 -6.65 -8.87
C ALA A 63 9.07 -7.97 -9.42
N ASP A 64 10.35 -8.00 -9.81
CA ASP A 64 11.00 -9.22 -10.26
C ASP A 64 11.03 -10.29 -9.18
N THR A 65 11.32 -9.91 -7.95
CA THR A 65 11.31 -10.83 -6.81
C THR A 65 9.91 -11.41 -6.60
N LEU A 66 8.89 -10.57 -6.63
CA LEU A 66 7.50 -11.03 -6.48
C LEU A 66 7.11 -11.99 -7.58
N ALA A 67 7.56 -11.72 -8.81
CA ALA A 67 7.30 -12.62 -9.94
C ALA A 67 7.96 -13.98 -9.74
N ARG A 68 9.21 -13.98 -9.29
CA ARG A 68 9.92 -15.25 -9.02
C ARG A 68 9.27 -16.05 -7.89
N LEU A 69 8.68 -15.37 -6.92
CA LEU A 69 7.99 -16.02 -5.81
C LEU A 69 6.56 -16.43 -6.17
N GLY A 70 6.12 -16.15 -7.40
CA GLY A 70 4.76 -16.47 -7.82
C GLY A 70 3.68 -15.54 -7.27
N ALA A 71 4.08 -14.41 -6.65
CA ALA A 71 3.13 -13.48 -6.07
C ALA A 71 2.44 -12.63 -7.12
N ILE A 72 3.11 -12.37 -8.25
CA ILE A 72 2.50 -11.74 -9.41
C ILE A 72 2.85 -12.57 -10.66
N SER A 73 1.97 -12.53 -11.66
CA SER A 73 2.16 -13.28 -12.89
C SER A 73 1.64 -12.45 -14.07
N ALA A 74 1.80 -13.02 -15.27
CA ALA A 74 1.35 -12.35 -16.48
C ALA A 74 -0.15 -12.01 -16.45
N ARG A 75 -0.96 -12.82 -15.76
CA ARG A 75 -2.41 -12.55 -15.67
C ARG A 75 -2.72 -11.30 -14.85
N ASP A 76 -1.79 -10.88 -14.02
CA ASP A 76 -1.99 -9.69 -13.17
C ASP A 76 -1.58 -8.41 -13.89
N PHE A 77 -0.98 -8.52 -15.06
CA PHE A 77 -0.56 -7.38 -15.85
C PHE A 77 -1.79 -6.63 -16.38
N ILE A 78 -1.87 -5.33 -16.08
CA ILE A 78 -2.98 -4.49 -16.53
C ILE A 78 -2.63 -3.81 -17.85
N GLY A 79 -1.38 -3.39 -18.01
CA GLY A 79 -0.93 -2.68 -19.19
C GLY A 79 0.18 -1.71 -18.87
N SER A 80 0.53 -0.87 -19.85
CA SER A 80 1.48 0.20 -19.67
C SER A 80 0.73 1.51 -19.53
N LYS A 81 1.12 2.32 -18.53
CA LYS A 81 0.49 3.60 -18.27
C LYS A 81 1.57 4.65 -18.17
N THR A 82 1.32 5.84 -18.74
CA THR A 82 2.29 6.92 -18.66
C THR A 82 2.07 7.73 -17.39
N TYR A 83 3.15 7.90 -16.63
CA TYR A 83 3.14 8.65 -15.39
C TYR A 83 3.93 9.94 -15.56
N ILE A 84 3.47 10.98 -14.89
CA ILE A 84 4.15 12.27 -14.86
C ILE A 84 4.91 12.33 -13.53
N LEU A 85 6.22 12.45 -13.61
CA LEU A 85 7.07 12.51 -12.43
C LEU A 85 7.12 13.93 -11.88
N ALA A 86 7.73 14.07 -10.69
CA ALA A 86 7.78 15.37 -10.02
C ALA A 86 8.52 16.44 -10.83
N ASP A 87 9.47 16.02 -11.67
CA ASP A 87 10.22 16.95 -12.54
C ASP A 87 9.49 17.28 -13.86
N GLY A 88 8.26 16.75 -14.00
CA GLY A 88 7.46 16.96 -15.22
C GLY A 88 7.71 15.98 -16.34
N SER A 89 8.70 15.08 -16.19
CA SER A 89 8.97 14.08 -17.22
C SER A 89 7.84 13.04 -17.26
N ARG A 90 7.70 12.40 -18.44
CA ARG A 90 6.68 11.38 -18.67
C ARG A 90 7.37 10.04 -18.84
N VAL A 91 6.92 9.05 -18.08
CA VAL A 91 7.55 7.72 -18.08
C VAL A 91 6.47 6.65 -18.26
N PRO A 92 6.57 5.82 -19.31
CA PRO A 92 5.70 4.66 -19.42
C PRO A 92 6.15 3.61 -18.40
N SER A 93 5.19 3.05 -17.69
CA SER A 93 5.48 2.05 -16.65
C SER A 93 4.49 0.91 -16.73
N ALA A 94 4.98 -0.30 -16.51
CA ALA A 94 4.10 -1.46 -16.40
C ALA A 94 3.24 -1.31 -15.15
N THR A 95 1.97 -1.70 -15.25
CA THR A 95 1.07 -1.72 -14.13
C THR A 95 0.53 -3.14 -13.93
N TYR A 96 0.40 -3.51 -12.67
CA TYR A 96 -0.09 -4.82 -12.28
C TYR A 96 -1.17 -4.67 -11.23
N ARG A 97 -2.02 -5.68 -11.12
CA ARG A 97 -2.97 -5.78 -10.03
C ARG A 97 -2.38 -6.69 -8.97
N ILE A 98 -2.16 -6.14 -7.78
CA ILE A 98 -1.69 -6.91 -6.63
C ILE A 98 -2.92 -7.44 -5.91
N ALA A 99 -2.90 -8.74 -5.57
CA ALA A 99 -4.06 -9.38 -4.95
C ALA A 99 -4.40 -8.77 -3.60
N SER A 100 -3.41 -8.47 -2.77
CA SER A 100 -3.68 -7.83 -1.47
C SER A 100 -2.51 -7.00 -0.98
N LEU A 101 -2.84 -5.87 -0.37
CA LEU A 101 -1.92 -5.08 0.44
C LEU A 101 -2.51 -4.95 1.83
N ARG A 102 -1.67 -5.11 2.85
CA ARG A 102 -2.13 -5.01 4.23
C ARG A 102 -1.35 -3.95 4.98
N ILE A 103 -2.08 -3.07 5.66
CA ILE A 103 -1.54 -2.08 6.59
C ILE A 103 -2.24 -2.31 7.92
N GLY A 104 -1.49 -2.61 8.97
CA GLY A 104 -2.10 -2.96 10.23
C GLY A 104 -3.05 -4.14 10.05
N ASP A 105 -4.31 -3.97 10.41
CA ASP A 105 -5.33 -5.00 10.24
C ASP A 105 -6.15 -4.81 8.96
N LEU A 106 -5.92 -3.73 8.23
CA LEU A 106 -6.65 -3.46 7.00
C LEU A 106 -6.01 -4.20 5.83
N VAL A 107 -6.81 -5.04 5.16
CA VAL A 107 -6.41 -5.72 3.94
C VAL A 107 -7.20 -5.13 2.79
N MET A 108 -6.51 -4.60 1.79
CA MET A 108 -7.14 -4.09 0.58
C MET A 108 -6.81 -5.01 -0.58
N GLN A 109 -7.84 -5.47 -1.28
CA GLN A 109 -7.68 -6.41 -2.38
C GLN A 109 -7.66 -5.70 -3.72
N ASN A 110 -6.99 -6.29 -4.69
CA ASN A 110 -6.98 -5.84 -6.07
C ASN A 110 -6.52 -4.39 -6.21
N VAL A 111 -5.29 -4.13 -5.79
CA VAL A 111 -4.71 -2.79 -5.83
C VAL A 111 -3.86 -2.64 -7.09
N THR A 112 -4.09 -1.57 -7.84
CA THR A 112 -3.27 -1.24 -9.00
C THR A 112 -1.92 -0.72 -8.53
N VAL A 113 -0.85 -1.32 -9.05
CA VAL A 113 0.52 -0.99 -8.68
C VAL A 113 1.33 -0.69 -9.91
N ARG A 114 2.09 0.40 -9.85
CA ARG A 114 3.03 0.79 -10.89
C ARG A 114 4.41 0.21 -10.58
N VAL A 115 5.11 -0.27 -11.61
CA VAL A 115 6.50 -0.69 -11.48
C VAL A 115 7.39 0.49 -11.83
N ALA A 116 8.13 0.98 -10.86
CA ALA A 116 9.04 2.11 -11.01
C ALA A 116 10.47 1.63 -11.24
N ALA A 117 11.40 2.56 -11.37
CA ALA A 117 12.82 2.24 -11.58
C ALA A 117 13.35 1.34 -10.46
N GLU A 118 14.38 0.57 -10.78
CA GLU A 118 15.05 -0.25 -9.78
C GLU A 118 15.53 0.61 -8.62
N LYS A 119 15.42 0.06 -7.41
CA LYS A 119 15.88 0.70 -6.17
C LYS A 119 15.21 2.04 -5.88
N SER A 120 14.07 2.33 -6.55
CA SER A 120 13.27 3.48 -6.21
C SER A 120 12.51 3.23 -4.91
N HIS A 121 11.86 4.28 -4.40
CA HIS A 121 11.08 4.15 -3.17
C HIS A 121 9.76 3.45 -3.42
N PHE A 122 9.28 2.75 -2.39
CA PHE A 122 7.91 2.26 -2.38
C PHE A 122 6.99 3.42 -2.04
N LEU A 123 5.96 3.64 -2.84
CA LEU A 123 5.02 4.73 -2.62
C LEU A 123 3.61 4.20 -2.41
N LEU A 124 2.95 4.70 -1.38
CA LEU A 124 1.55 4.38 -1.11
C LEU A 124 0.71 5.51 -1.67
N GLY A 125 0.26 5.36 -2.91
CA GLY A 125 -0.43 6.40 -3.66
C GLY A 125 -1.93 6.25 -3.68
N GLN A 126 -2.58 6.98 -4.59
CA GLN A 126 -4.03 7.12 -4.62
C GLN A 126 -4.77 5.83 -4.98
N SER A 127 -4.14 4.89 -5.70
CA SER A 127 -4.81 3.62 -5.97
C SER A 127 -5.10 2.84 -4.69
N PHE A 128 -4.44 3.19 -3.58
CA PHE A 128 -4.76 2.69 -2.25
C PHE A 128 -5.52 3.75 -1.45
N LEU A 129 -4.94 4.94 -1.30
CA LEU A 129 -5.45 5.96 -0.38
C LEU A 129 -6.87 6.41 -0.73
N SER A 130 -7.19 6.52 -2.02
CA SER A 130 -8.52 6.98 -2.45
C SER A 130 -9.62 5.97 -2.17
N ARG A 131 -9.28 4.72 -1.92
CA ARG A 131 -10.27 3.69 -1.60
C ARG A 131 -10.59 3.63 -0.12
N LEU A 132 -9.87 4.35 0.71
CA LEU A 132 -10.18 4.47 2.13
C LEU A 132 -11.34 5.45 2.29
N LYS A 133 -12.19 5.21 3.27
CA LYS A 133 -13.26 6.15 3.57
C LYS A 133 -12.69 7.52 3.95
N SER A 134 -11.69 7.51 4.81
CA SER A 134 -10.92 8.70 5.14
C SER A 134 -9.62 8.27 5.80
N TRP A 135 -8.64 9.16 5.74
CA TRP A 135 -7.37 8.93 6.43
C TRP A 135 -6.79 10.27 6.82
N SER A 136 -5.96 10.26 7.85
CA SER A 136 -5.29 11.47 8.31
C SER A 136 -3.97 11.11 8.96
N MET A 137 -3.12 12.14 9.10
CA MET A 137 -1.85 12.02 9.79
C MET A 137 -1.98 12.71 11.14
N ASP A 138 -1.75 11.96 12.21
CA ASP A 138 -1.75 12.51 13.56
C ASP A 138 -0.30 12.76 13.95
N ASN A 139 0.11 14.02 13.86
CA ASN A 139 1.50 14.37 14.13
C ASN A 139 1.89 14.18 15.60
N ALA A 140 0.95 14.38 16.51
CA ALA A 140 1.24 14.25 17.94
C ALA A 140 1.50 12.80 18.30
N ARG A 141 0.73 11.87 17.74
CA ARG A 141 0.88 10.44 18.01
C ARG A 141 1.82 9.76 17.02
N ARG A 142 2.27 10.45 16.00
CA ARG A 142 3.03 9.88 14.89
C ARG A 142 2.34 8.64 14.36
N ALA A 143 1.14 8.84 13.88
CA ALA A 143 0.30 7.74 13.43
C ALA A 143 -0.48 8.10 12.18
N LEU A 144 -0.69 7.12 11.33
CA LEU A 144 -1.65 7.18 10.24
C LEU A 144 -2.98 6.68 10.81
N ILE A 145 -4.01 7.51 10.68
CA ILE A 145 -5.35 7.16 11.14
C ILE A 145 -6.16 6.79 9.91
N ILE A 146 -6.70 5.59 9.90
CA ILE A 146 -7.52 5.09 8.80
C ILE A 146 -8.92 4.81 9.32
N ASN A 147 -9.91 5.31 8.61
CA ASN A 147 -11.32 5.04 8.91
C ASN A 147 -11.97 4.21 7.82
#